data_033933c8a85be7bfd19144f5b3c0d6be
#
_entry.id   033933c8a85be7bfd19144f5b3c0d6be
#
_cell.length_a   1.000
_cell.length_b   1.000
_cell.length_c   1.000
_cell.angle_alpha   90.00
_cell.angle_beta   90.00
_cell.angle_gamma   90.00
#
_symmetry.space_group_name_H-M   'P 1'
#
loop_
_entity.id
_entity.type
_entity.pdbx_description
1 polymer ?
#
loop_
_entity_poly.entity_id
_entity_poly.type
_entity_poly.pdbx_seq_one_letter_code
_entity_poly.pdbx_strand_id
1 'polypeptide(L)'
;MSRGGNLGVLALTGCLVCGLTACGGQEGAGDGRVDVVSTSYPLAYVAEQVGGDRVEVTNLTPAGGDSHGLELSPRDVVTIEAADVVVHLSGGLQPAVDEALDQQEPGRLVDAAGLADRPEDPHFWLDPLRL
;
A
#
# COMPACT_ATOMS: atom_id res chain seq x y z
N MET A 1 -20.33 -13.74 -85.98
CA MET A 1 -20.09 -12.33 -85.80
C MET A 1 -20.38 -11.90 -84.37
N SER A 2 -19.40 -11.29 -83.82
CA SER A 2 -19.47 -10.28 -82.75
C SER A 2 -19.49 -10.79 -81.25
N ARG A 3 -18.34 -10.63 -80.67
CA ARG A 3 -17.94 -9.71 -79.58
C ARG A 3 -18.67 -10.01 -78.23
N GLY A 4 -18.08 -10.49 -77.20
CA GLY A 4 -16.89 -9.91 -76.57
C GLY A 4 -17.34 -9.05 -75.43
N GLY A 5 -17.27 -9.54 -74.19
CA GLY A 5 -17.60 -8.78 -73.00
C GLY A 5 -16.99 -9.42 -71.75
N ASN A 6 -15.74 -9.03 -71.49
CA ASN A 6 -15.09 -9.39 -70.22
C ASN A 6 -15.71 -8.61 -69.05
N LEU A 7 -16.36 -9.29 -68.14
CA LEU A 7 -16.69 -8.71 -66.88
C LEU A 7 -15.55 -9.06 -65.89
N GLY A 8 -14.80 -8.04 -65.55
CA GLY A 8 -13.79 -8.11 -64.48
C GLY A 8 -14.43 -8.29 -63.09
N VAL A 9 -14.05 -9.34 -62.45
CA VAL A 9 -14.41 -9.57 -61.04
C VAL A 9 -13.45 -8.77 -60.19
N LEU A 10 -13.94 -7.69 -59.58
CA LEU A 10 -13.23 -6.97 -58.54
C LEU A 10 -13.35 -7.78 -57.23
N ALA A 11 -12.26 -8.40 -56.83
CA ALA A 11 -12.13 -9.02 -55.53
C ALA A 11 -11.92 -7.91 -54.47
N LEU A 12 -12.95 -7.59 -53.70
CA LEU A 12 -12.82 -6.76 -52.49
C LEU A 12 -12.22 -7.64 -51.39
N THR A 13 -10.93 -7.46 -51.15
CA THR A 13 -10.25 -8.05 -49.97
C THR A 13 -10.60 -7.20 -48.76
N GLY A 14 -11.61 -7.62 -47.98
CA GLY A 14 -11.96 -7.05 -46.72
C GLY A 14 -10.92 -7.40 -45.64
N CYS A 15 -10.08 -6.45 -45.28
CA CYS A 15 -9.14 -6.56 -44.16
C CYS A 15 -9.92 -6.48 -42.85
N LEU A 16 -10.19 -7.63 -42.25
CA LEU A 16 -10.79 -7.75 -40.94
C LEU A 16 -9.73 -7.43 -39.87
N VAL A 17 -9.64 -6.16 -39.46
CA VAL A 17 -8.80 -5.74 -38.35
C VAL A 17 -9.51 -6.18 -37.07
N CYS A 18 -9.14 -7.35 -36.51
CA CYS A 18 -9.45 -7.73 -35.15
C CYS A 18 -8.71 -6.80 -34.20
N GLY A 19 -9.42 -5.77 -33.70
CA GLY A 19 -8.98 -4.97 -32.57
C GLY A 19 -8.91 -5.85 -31.32
N LEU A 20 -7.70 -6.25 -30.93
CA LEU A 20 -7.45 -6.74 -29.58
C LEU A 20 -7.62 -5.54 -28.62
N THR A 21 -8.79 -5.40 -28.06
CA THR A 21 -8.97 -4.60 -26.85
C THR A 21 -8.27 -5.36 -25.73
N ALA A 22 -7.00 -5.01 -25.49
CA ALA A 22 -6.34 -5.34 -24.24
C ALA A 22 -7.16 -4.69 -23.12
N CYS A 23 -7.87 -5.51 -22.33
CA CYS A 23 -8.31 -5.11 -21.02
C CYS A 23 -7.04 -4.87 -20.19
N GLY A 24 -6.50 -3.66 -20.26
CA GLY A 24 -5.58 -3.16 -19.24
C GLY A 24 -6.37 -3.14 -17.95
N GLY A 25 -5.97 -3.98 -16.98
CA GLY A 25 -6.41 -3.83 -15.61
C GLY A 25 -6.15 -2.38 -15.23
N GLN A 26 -7.18 -1.70 -14.80
CA GLN A 26 -7.08 -0.38 -14.20
C GLN A 26 -6.45 -0.63 -12.82
N GLU A 27 -5.13 -0.71 -12.78
CA GLU A 27 -4.39 -0.43 -11.56
C GLU A 27 -4.85 0.96 -11.18
N GLY A 28 -5.50 1.08 -10.03
CA GLY A 28 -5.92 2.37 -9.52
C GLY A 28 -4.73 3.29 -9.59
N ALA A 29 -4.84 4.34 -10.40
CA ALA A 29 -3.84 5.40 -10.41
C ALA A 29 -3.96 6.09 -9.05
N GLY A 30 -3.24 5.56 -8.06
CA GLY A 30 -2.95 6.27 -6.83
C GLY A 30 -2.32 7.61 -7.24
N ASP A 31 -2.49 8.61 -6.45
CA ASP A 31 -1.93 9.95 -6.69
C ASP A 31 -0.38 9.97 -6.71
N GLY A 32 0.25 8.81 -6.68
CA GLY A 32 1.70 8.60 -6.72
C GLY A 32 2.37 8.74 -5.36
N ARG A 33 1.57 8.86 -4.29
CA ARG A 33 2.08 8.81 -2.91
C ARG A 33 2.21 7.36 -2.44
N VAL A 34 3.08 7.16 -1.47
CA VAL A 34 3.26 5.88 -0.77
C VAL A 34 2.26 5.80 0.37
N ASP A 35 1.43 4.77 0.39
CA ASP A 35 0.47 4.54 1.47
C ASP A 35 1.18 3.94 2.68
N VAL A 36 1.29 4.71 3.76
CA VAL A 36 1.95 4.30 5.00
C VAL A 36 0.91 4.09 6.10
N VAL A 37 0.90 2.92 6.69
CA VAL A 37 0.14 2.63 7.91
C VAL A 37 1.06 2.70 9.11
N SER A 38 0.64 3.41 10.14
CA SER A 38 1.33 3.49 11.42
C SER A 38 0.46 2.97 12.55
N THR A 39 1.05 2.28 13.51
CA THR A 39 0.34 1.71 14.65
C THR A 39 0.29 2.64 15.87
N SER A 40 1.00 3.76 15.83
CA SER A 40 1.01 4.75 16.92
C SER A 40 1.28 6.16 16.43
N TYR A 41 0.83 7.16 17.17
CA TYR A 41 0.99 8.56 16.81
C TYR A 41 2.45 9.00 16.63
N PRO A 42 3.41 8.65 17.50
CA PRO A 42 4.80 9.05 17.31
C PRO A 42 5.40 8.54 15.99
N LEU A 43 5.08 7.29 15.62
CA LEU A 43 5.55 6.71 14.37
C LEU A 43 4.87 7.35 13.16
N ALA A 44 3.57 7.67 13.26
CA ALA A 44 2.86 8.41 12.21
C ALA A 44 3.52 9.78 11.98
N TYR A 45 3.79 10.51 13.04
CA TYR A 45 4.46 11.83 12.97
C TYR A 45 5.82 11.73 12.26
N VAL A 46 6.64 10.74 12.61
CA VAL A 46 7.95 10.55 11.96
C VAL A 46 7.78 10.21 10.48
N ALA A 47 6.84 9.32 10.15
CA ALA A 47 6.55 8.96 8.76
C ALA A 47 6.14 10.18 7.93
N GLU A 48 5.28 11.05 8.47
CA GLU A 48 4.88 12.31 7.83
C GLU A 48 6.06 13.26 7.65
N GLN A 49 6.91 13.44 8.67
CA GLN A 49 8.06 14.34 8.59
C GLN A 49 9.11 13.87 7.58
N VAL A 50 9.34 12.58 7.48
CA VAL A 50 10.32 11.99 6.54
C VAL A 50 9.75 11.92 5.12
N GLY A 51 8.50 11.52 4.99
CA GLY A 51 7.83 11.31 3.69
C GLY A 51 7.39 12.61 3.02
N GLY A 52 6.95 13.60 3.82
CA GLY A 52 6.39 14.86 3.33
C GLY A 52 5.22 14.62 2.37
N ASP A 53 5.22 15.34 1.25
CA ASP A 53 4.15 15.26 0.24
C ASP A 53 4.15 13.92 -0.55
N ARG A 54 5.12 13.05 -0.32
CA ARG A 54 5.26 11.77 -1.03
C ARG A 54 4.55 10.60 -0.35
N VAL A 55 4.01 10.80 0.85
CA VAL A 55 3.33 9.75 1.60
C VAL A 55 1.90 10.18 1.96
N GLU A 56 1.05 9.19 2.14
CA GLU A 56 -0.22 9.31 2.84
C GLU A 56 -0.14 8.42 4.08
N VAL A 57 -0.26 9.01 5.27
CA VAL A 57 -0.09 8.28 6.53
C VAL A 57 -1.43 8.05 7.19
N THR A 58 -1.76 6.78 7.43
CA THR A 58 -2.92 6.36 8.23
C THR A 58 -2.43 5.84 9.57
N ASN A 59 -2.84 6.49 10.67
CA ASN A 59 -2.57 6.01 12.01
C ASN A 59 -3.74 5.17 12.54
N LEU A 60 -3.47 3.94 12.95
CA LEU A 60 -4.49 3.01 13.45
C LEU A 60 -4.94 3.33 14.88
N THR A 61 -4.06 3.92 15.70
CA THR A 61 -4.45 4.36 17.05
C THR A 61 -5.31 5.62 16.96
N PRO A 62 -6.56 5.61 17.43
CA PRO A 62 -7.42 6.78 17.41
C PRO A 62 -6.82 7.95 18.20
N ALA A 63 -7.18 9.18 17.84
CA ALA A 63 -6.75 10.36 18.59
C ALA A 63 -7.14 10.27 20.06
N GLY A 64 -6.16 10.38 20.96
CA GLY A 64 -6.33 10.21 22.41
C GLY A 64 -6.48 8.75 22.87
N GLY A 65 -6.37 7.78 21.96
CA GLY A 65 -6.37 6.36 22.30
C GLY A 65 -5.03 5.89 22.87
N ASP A 66 -5.07 4.76 23.57
CA ASP A 66 -3.88 4.06 24.05
C ASP A 66 -3.38 3.08 22.99
N SER A 67 -2.16 3.29 22.52
CA SER A 67 -1.55 2.41 21.52
C SER A 67 -1.20 1.02 22.05
N HIS A 68 -1.03 0.85 23.36
CA HIS A 68 -0.73 -0.45 23.98
C HIS A 68 -1.93 -1.41 23.92
N GLY A 69 -3.13 -0.87 23.99
CA GLY A 69 -4.37 -1.65 23.93
C GLY A 69 -5.03 -1.60 22.54
N LEU A 70 -4.28 -1.36 21.48
CA LEU A 70 -4.84 -1.29 20.13
C LEU A 70 -5.42 -2.63 19.71
N GLU A 71 -6.74 -2.65 19.50
CA GLU A 71 -7.45 -3.75 18.88
C GLU A 71 -7.77 -3.39 17.42
N LEU A 72 -7.56 -4.35 16.52
CA LEU A 72 -7.80 -4.12 15.10
C LEU A 72 -9.24 -4.49 14.73
N SER A 73 -9.93 -3.56 14.10
CA SER A 73 -11.18 -3.88 13.40
C SER A 73 -10.87 -4.62 12.09
N PRO A 74 -11.85 -5.31 11.48
CA PRO A 74 -11.67 -5.90 10.15
C PRO A 74 -11.26 -4.87 9.09
N ARG A 75 -11.65 -3.61 9.25
CA ARG A 75 -11.24 -2.53 8.34
C ARG A 75 -9.76 -2.18 8.50
N ASP A 76 -9.26 -2.20 9.74
CA ASP A 76 -7.85 -1.92 10.00
C ASP A 76 -6.95 -2.99 9.40
N VAL A 77 -7.37 -4.27 9.47
CA VAL A 77 -6.66 -5.37 8.81
C VAL A 77 -6.59 -5.15 7.31
N VAL A 78 -7.70 -4.80 6.65
CA VAL A 78 -7.71 -4.49 5.21
C VAL A 78 -6.80 -3.28 4.90
N THR A 79 -6.78 -2.28 5.77
CA THR A 79 -5.91 -1.11 5.61
C THR A 79 -4.42 -1.50 5.71
N ILE A 80 -4.06 -2.38 6.65
CA ILE A 80 -2.71 -2.95 6.77
C ILE A 80 -2.33 -3.73 5.50
N GLU A 81 -3.25 -4.57 5.00
CA GLU A 81 -3.00 -5.38 3.80
C GLU A 81 -2.79 -4.54 2.54
N ALA A 82 -3.47 -3.42 2.43
CA ALA A 82 -3.40 -2.53 1.26
C ALA A 82 -2.21 -1.57 1.29
N ALA A 83 -1.60 -1.31 2.47
CA ALA A 83 -0.52 -0.34 2.62
C ALA A 83 0.76 -0.74 1.87
N ASP A 84 1.50 0.23 1.35
CA ASP A 84 2.83 0.01 0.78
C ASP A 84 3.88 -0.22 1.88
N VAL A 85 3.72 0.46 3.02
CA VAL A 85 4.63 0.37 4.18
C VAL A 85 3.82 0.36 5.47
N VAL A 86 4.20 -0.51 6.41
CA VAL A 86 3.66 -0.51 7.77
C VAL A 86 4.77 -0.21 8.77
N VAL A 87 4.60 0.86 9.56
CA VAL A 87 5.54 1.25 10.62
C VAL A 87 4.95 0.86 11.97
N HIS A 88 5.65 -0.01 12.68
CA HIS A 88 5.14 -0.63 13.90
C HIS A 88 6.22 -0.81 14.98
N LEU A 89 5.79 -1.30 16.14
CA LEU A 89 6.65 -1.72 17.25
C LEU A 89 6.35 -3.18 17.54
N SER A 90 7.30 -4.06 17.25
CA SER A 90 7.20 -5.48 17.59
C SER A 90 7.44 -5.74 19.08
N GLY A 91 7.33 -6.99 19.50
CA GLY A 91 7.71 -7.42 20.84
C GLY A 91 6.57 -7.47 21.85
N GLY A 92 5.33 -7.59 21.39
CA GLY A 92 4.17 -7.81 22.23
C GLY A 92 3.57 -6.54 22.83
N LEU A 93 4.02 -5.36 22.41
CA LEU A 93 3.40 -4.10 22.79
C LEU A 93 1.97 -3.99 22.27
N GLN A 94 1.75 -4.50 21.07
CA GLN A 94 0.48 -4.48 20.36
C GLN A 94 0.20 -5.88 19.78
N PRO A 95 -0.24 -6.87 20.61
CA PRO A 95 -0.37 -8.26 20.18
C PRO A 95 -1.27 -8.48 18.95
N ALA A 96 -2.35 -7.71 18.82
CA ALA A 96 -3.23 -7.79 17.66
C ALA A 96 -2.56 -7.32 16.38
N VAL A 97 -1.65 -6.33 16.47
CA VAL A 97 -0.83 -5.88 15.35
C VAL A 97 0.21 -6.93 14.99
N ASP A 98 0.94 -7.46 15.98
CA ASP A 98 1.95 -8.51 15.75
C ASP A 98 1.32 -9.70 14.99
N GLU A 99 0.13 -10.17 15.41
CA GLU A 99 -0.61 -11.24 14.74
C GLU A 99 -1.00 -10.88 13.29
N ALA A 100 -1.48 -9.66 13.06
CA ALA A 100 -1.86 -9.21 11.72
C ALA A 100 -0.66 -9.09 10.78
N LEU A 101 0.52 -8.75 11.30
CA LEU A 101 1.74 -8.57 10.52
C LEU A 101 2.49 -9.87 10.22
N ASP A 102 2.26 -10.95 10.97
CA ASP A 102 2.88 -12.26 10.74
C ASP A 102 2.62 -12.83 9.33
N GLN A 103 1.55 -12.37 8.67
CA GLN A 103 1.16 -12.80 7.32
C GLN A 103 1.60 -11.83 6.22
N GLN A 104 2.26 -10.71 6.59
CA GLN A 104 2.67 -9.68 5.63
C GLN A 104 4.08 -9.92 5.09
N GLU A 105 4.35 -9.37 3.90
CA GLU A 105 5.67 -9.42 3.29
C GLU A 105 6.68 -8.59 4.10
N PRO A 106 7.79 -9.18 4.56
CA PRO A 106 8.75 -8.49 5.44
C PRO A 106 9.32 -7.19 4.85
N GLY A 107 9.41 -7.08 3.52
CA GLY A 107 9.91 -5.89 2.85
C GLY A 107 9.02 -4.66 2.97
N ARG A 108 7.79 -4.82 3.47
CA ARG A 108 6.83 -3.74 3.72
C ARG A 108 6.80 -3.29 5.17
N LEU A 109 7.47 -4.00 6.05
CA LEU A 109 7.43 -3.77 7.49
C LEU A 109 8.64 -2.96 7.95
N VAL A 110 8.40 -1.89 8.67
CA VAL A 110 9.41 -1.08 9.36
C VAL A 110 9.19 -1.23 10.85
N ASP A 111 9.98 -2.10 11.46
CA ASP A 111 9.93 -2.31 12.90
C ASP A 111 10.84 -1.32 13.63
N ALA A 112 10.24 -0.43 14.39
CA ALA A 112 10.95 0.58 15.16
C ALA A 112 11.37 0.10 16.56
N ALA A 113 10.99 -1.10 16.99
CA ALA A 113 11.35 -1.63 18.31
C ALA A 113 12.87 -1.76 18.49
N GLY A 114 13.60 -2.04 17.40
CA GLY A 114 15.06 -2.11 17.42
C GLY A 114 15.77 -0.79 17.69
N LEU A 115 15.07 0.34 17.70
CA LEU A 115 15.59 1.66 18.05
C LEU A 115 15.55 1.94 19.56
N ALA A 116 14.83 1.12 20.33
CA ALA A 116 14.80 1.23 21.79
C ALA A 116 16.11 0.73 22.41
N ASP A 117 16.72 1.51 23.33
CA ASP A 117 17.90 1.07 24.10
C ASP A 117 17.56 -0.04 25.10
N ARG A 118 16.30 -0.05 25.51
CA ARG A 118 15.76 -1.00 26.47
C ARG A 118 14.58 -1.71 25.81
N PRO A 119 14.69 -3.00 25.55
CA PRO A 119 13.60 -3.77 24.94
C PRO A 119 12.30 -3.73 25.77
N GLU A 120 12.42 -3.53 27.09
CA GLU A 120 11.28 -3.42 28.00
C GLU A 120 10.62 -2.04 28.01
N ASP A 121 11.27 -1.03 27.45
CA ASP A 121 10.74 0.34 27.38
C ASP A 121 10.68 0.83 25.92
N PRO A 122 9.55 0.69 25.26
CA PRO A 122 9.39 1.06 23.87
C PRO A 122 9.31 2.59 23.65
N HIS A 123 9.32 3.40 24.71
CA HIS A 123 9.05 4.85 24.63
C HIS A 123 10.27 5.68 24.20
N PHE A 124 11.13 5.14 23.34
CA PHE A 124 12.33 5.83 22.83
C PHE A 124 12.02 7.16 22.15
N TRP A 125 10.81 7.34 21.60
CA TRP A 125 10.38 8.60 21.00
C TRP A 125 10.20 9.76 22.01
N LEU A 126 10.23 9.49 23.31
CA LEU A 126 10.25 10.52 24.33
C LEU A 126 11.67 11.09 24.55
N ASP A 127 12.69 10.46 24.00
CA ASP A 127 14.05 10.96 23.99
C ASP A 127 14.25 11.84 22.76
N PRO A 128 14.44 13.17 22.92
CA PRO A 128 14.56 14.11 21.79
C PRO A 128 15.81 13.90 20.94
N LEU A 129 16.73 13.05 21.37
CA LEU A 129 17.95 12.71 20.60
C LEU A 129 17.71 11.51 19.67
N ARG A 130 16.52 10.86 19.74
CA ARG A 130 16.21 9.62 19.02
C ARG A 130 15.05 9.71 18.06
N LEU A 131 14.28 10.78 18.14
CA LEU A 131 13.13 11.01 17.27
C LEU A 131 13.52 11.77 16.01
#